data_feeeb1507082573baea1d820ce7ea8e5
#
_entry.id   feeeb1507082573baea1d820ce7ea8e5
#
_cell.length_a   1.000
_cell.length_b   1.000
_cell.length_c   1.000
_cell.angle_alpha   90.00
_cell.angle_beta   90.00
_cell.angle_gamma   90.00
#
_symmetry.space_group_name_H-M   'P 1'
#
loop_
_entity.id
_entity.type
_entity.pdbx_description
1 polymer ?
#
loop_
_entity_poly.entity_id
_entity_poly.type
_entity_poly.pdbx_seq_one_letter_code
_entity_poly.pdbx_strand_id
1 'polypeptide(L)'
;ITLCYQLKGDGTRAISQAKVGDKLSVLLPLGNGFDLGDAKKIAVIGGGVGVFPLAAVVDEYAGERQFTSYIGFRGIEYACLTKRFERAGKLIVSTDDGSMGFKGNAVQTFLSDYEEDKFDLIISCGPPVMLRALKTALKERKIPTRCLVSLEERMGCGIGACLVCVCKKTDGHNARVCKDGPVFEIGEVEL
;
A
#
# COMPACT_ATOMS: atom_id res chain seq x y z
N ILE A 1 3.91 12.85 14.10
CA ILE A 1 4.23 12.01 12.92
C ILE A 1 4.61 10.64 13.42
N THR A 2 4.05 9.59 12.80
CA THR A 2 4.42 8.20 13.05
C THR A 2 5.29 7.71 11.91
N LEU A 3 6.47 7.14 12.23
CA LEU A 3 7.34 6.50 11.27
C LEU A 3 7.26 4.98 11.45
N CYS A 4 6.89 4.27 10.40
CA CYS A 4 6.91 2.81 10.35
C CYS A 4 7.96 2.36 9.35
N TYR A 5 8.86 1.46 9.76
CA TYR A 5 9.93 0.95 8.92
C TYR A 5 10.34 -0.46 9.32
N GLN A 6 10.89 -1.19 8.37
CA GLN A 6 11.49 -2.50 8.61
C GLN A 6 12.99 -2.35 8.87
N LEU A 7 13.51 -3.02 9.88
CA LEU A 7 14.95 -3.11 10.11
C LEU A 7 15.61 -3.93 9.00
N LYS A 8 16.38 -3.28 8.13
CA LYS A 8 16.99 -3.95 6.97
C LYS A 8 18.47 -3.64 6.78
N GLY A 9 18.87 -2.40 6.97
CA GLY A 9 20.23 -1.92 6.76
C GLY A 9 20.67 -0.95 7.85
N ASP A 10 21.86 -0.36 7.70
CA ASP A 10 22.50 0.48 8.73
C ASP A 10 21.67 1.73 9.04
N GLY A 11 21.06 2.36 8.03
CA GLY A 11 20.19 3.53 8.26
C GLY A 11 18.99 3.21 9.14
N THR A 12 18.26 2.11 8.86
CA THR A 12 17.11 1.71 9.69
C THR A 12 17.53 1.22 11.08
N ARG A 13 18.72 0.62 11.21
CA ARG A 13 19.31 0.30 12.52
C ARG A 13 19.64 1.55 13.31
N ALA A 14 20.22 2.56 12.68
CA ALA A 14 20.53 3.84 13.34
C ALA A 14 19.24 4.52 13.85
N ILE A 15 18.18 4.56 13.02
CA ILE A 15 16.88 5.10 13.45
C ILE A 15 16.31 4.32 14.65
N SER A 16 16.45 2.99 14.68
CA SER A 16 15.92 2.15 15.76
C SER A 16 16.62 2.35 17.11
N GLN A 17 17.79 2.97 17.11
CA GLN A 17 18.53 3.31 18.33
C GLN A 17 18.14 4.67 18.93
N ALA A 18 17.32 5.46 18.21
CA ALA A 18 16.85 6.75 18.67
C ALA A 18 16.05 6.62 19.99
N LYS A 19 16.30 7.53 20.92
CA LYS A 19 15.67 7.59 22.24
C LYS A 19 14.70 8.75 22.33
N VAL A 20 13.83 8.71 23.32
CA VAL A 20 12.95 9.85 23.62
C VAL A 20 13.79 11.10 23.89
N GLY A 21 13.49 12.17 23.16
CA GLY A 21 14.24 13.43 23.18
C GLY A 21 15.24 13.61 22.03
N ASP A 22 15.58 12.55 21.30
CA ASP A 22 16.42 12.66 20.12
C ASP A 22 15.68 13.38 18.98
N LYS A 23 16.41 14.12 18.15
CA LYS A 23 15.87 14.84 17.02
C LYS A 23 16.23 14.13 15.72
N LEU A 24 15.22 13.90 14.89
CA LEU A 24 15.40 13.40 13.53
C LEU A 24 15.13 14.52 12.53
N SER A 25 15.99 14.66 11.52
CA SER A 25 15.74 15.55 10.39
C SER A 25 14.84 14.84 9.39
N VAL A 26 13.70 15.42 9.06
CA VAL A 26 12.70 14.82 8.16
C VAL A 26 12.31 15.83 7.08
N LEU A 27 12.32 15.39 5.83
CA LEU A 27 11.81 16.15 4.70
C LEU A 27 10.40 15.69 4.36
N LEU A 28 9.40 16.57 4.52
CA LEU A 28 8.00 16.30 4.22
C LEU A 28 7.22 17.62 4.01
N PRO A 29 6.00 17.58 3.41
CA PRO A 29 5.40 16.43 2.73
C PRO A 29 6.06 16.16 1.38
N LEU A 30 6.07 14.92 0.92
CA LEU A 30 6.61 14.54 -0.38
C LEU A 30 5.56 13.74 -1.17
N GLY A 31 5.54 13.98 -2.50
CA GLY A 31 4.66 13.26 -3.42
C GLY A 31 3.16 13.50 -3.19
N ASN A 32 2.36 12.62 -3.79
CA ASN A 32 0.90 12.68 -3.79
C ASN A 32 0.32 11.42 -3.13
N GLY A 33 -0.56 11.59 -2.15
CA GLY A 33 -1.23 10.50 -1.45
C GLY A 33 -2.38 9.87 -2.26
N PHE A 34 -3.11 8.96 -1.62
CA PHE A 34 -4.32 8.37 -2.20
C PHE A 34 -5.45 9.40 -2.28
N ASP A 35 -5.87 9.72 -3.48
CA ASP A 35 -7.08 10.52 -3.72
C ASP A 35 -8.30 9.58 -3.78
N LEU A 36 -9.08 9.55 -2.71
CA LEU A 36 -10.26 8.70 -2.59
C LEU A 36 -11.49 9.30 -3.31
N GLY A 37 -11.45 10.57 -3.70
CA GLY A 37 -12.59 11.26 -4.32
C GLY A 37 -13.88 11.03 -3.55
N ASP A 38 -14.96 10.72 -4.25
CA ASP A 38 -16.29 10.46 -3.67
C ASP A 38 -16.53 8.99 -3.30
N ALA A 39 -15.53 8.11 -3.45
CA ALA A 39 -15.64 6.68 -3.17
C ALA A 39 -16.08 6.45 -1.72
N LYS A 40 -17.14 5.67 -1.52
CA LYS A 40 -17.70 5.32 -0.19
C LYS A 40 -17.28 3.94 0.27
N LYS A 41 -17.24 2.97 -0.64
CA LYS A 41 -16.89 1.58 -0.38
C LYS A 41 -15.51 1.28 -0.95
N ILE A 42 -14.52 1.07 -0.11
CA ILE A 42 -13.13 0.99 -0.53
C ILE A 42 -12.54 -0.37 -0.15
N ALA A 43 -12.02 -1.08 -1.15
CA ALA A 43 -11.17 -2.25 -0.93
C ALA A 43 -9.74 -1.81 -0.68
N VAL A 44 -9.15 -2.27 0.42
CA VAL A 44 -7.76 -2.01 0.80
C VAL A 44 -6.96 -3.30 0.65
N ILE A 45 -5.99 -3.35 -0.24
CA ILE A 45 -5.19 -4.56 -0.50
C ILE A 45 -3.73 -4.28 -0.13
N GLY A 46 -3.27 -4.86 0.98
CA GLY A 46 -1.95 -4.60 1.52
C GLY A 46 -1.09 -5.83 1.69
N GLY A 47 0.22 -5.70 1.45
CA GLY A 47 1.18 -6.78 1.66
C GLY A 47 2.47 -6.34 2.35
N GLY A 48 2.88 -7.07 3.38
CA GLY A 48 4.11 -6.80 4.12
C GLY A 48 4.18 -5.35 4.64
N VAL A 49 5.27 -4.64 4.38
CA VAL A 49 5.44 -3.23 4.81
C VAL A 49 4.52 -2.25 4.08
N GLY A 50 3.93 -2.65 2.94
CA GLY A 50 2.93 -1.83 2.23
C GLY A 50 1.67 -1.55 3.04
N VAL A 51 1.45 -2.25 4.15
CA VAL A 51 0.36 -1.94 5.08
C VAL A 51 0.55 -0.59 5.80
N PHE A 52 1.76 -0.05 5.88
CA PHE A 52 2.04 1.18 6.64
C PHE A 52 1.33 2.41 6.05
N PRO A 53 1.50 2.75 4.75
CA PRO A 53 0.76 3.87 4.17
C PRO A 53 -0.75 3.63 4.13
N LEU A 54 -1.19 2.38 3.92
CA LEU A 54 -2.61 2.04 3.92
C LEU A 54 -3.24 2.22 5.30
N ALA A 55 -2.52 1.89 6.39
CA ALA A 55 -2.99 2.11 7.75
C ALA A 55 -3.22 3.60 8.06
N ALA A 56 -2.40 4.49 7.51
CA ALA A 56 -2.60 5.93 7.66
C ALA A 56 -3.90 6.39 6.96
N VAL A 57 -4.18 5.89 5.75
CA VAL A 57 -5.40 6.21 5.01
C VAL A 57 -6.65 5.72 5.74
N VAL A 58 -6.66 4.47 6.21
CA VAL A 58 -7.86 3.94 6.89
C VAL A 58 -8.11 4.63 8.24
N ASP A 59 -7.06 5.05 8.95
CA ASP A 59 -7.21 5.82 10.19
C ASP A 59 -7.77 7.22 9.92
N GLU A 60 -7.31 7.90 8.86
CA GLU A 60 -7.71 9.26 8.53
C GLU A 60 -9.20 9.34 8.14
N TYR A 61 -9.68 8.35 7.37
CA TYR A 61 -11.05 8.33 6.86
C TYR A 61 -11.98 7.35 7.62
N ALA A 62 -11.55 6.86 8.79
CA ALA A 62 -12.38 6.00 9.62
C ALA A 62 -13.68 6.71 10.03
N GLY A 63 -14.82 6.04 9.82
CA GLY A 63 -16.15 6.61 10.09
C GLY A 63 -16.74 7.43 8.95
N GLU A 64 -15.93 7.87 7.96
CA GLU A 64 -16.42 8.60 6.78
C GLU A 64 -16.59 7.67 5.58
N ARG A 65 -15.78 6.62 5.50
CA ARG A 65 -15.74 5.64 4.41
C ARG A 65 -15.92 4.22 4.95
N GLN A 66 -16.41 3.33 4.11
CA GLN A 66 -16.54 1.89 4.43
C GLN A 66 -15.34 1.15 3.86
N PHE A 67 -14.46 0.67 4.74
CA PHE A 67 -13.29 -0.08 4.34
C PHE A 67 -13.50 -1.59 4.47
N THR A 68 -13.07 -2.34 3.47
CA THR A 68 -12.82 -3.78 3.57
C THR A 68 -11.34 -4.02 3.24
N SER A 69 -10.60 -4.46 4.24
CA SER A 69 -9.14 -4.59 4.14
C SER A 69 -8.72 -6.05 4.00
N TYR A 70 -7.96 -6.35 2.96
CA TYR A 70 -7.35 -7.64 2.65
C TYR A 70 -5.83 -7.49 2.86
N ILE A 71 -5.32 -7.99 3.98
CA ILE A 71 -3.94 -7.75 4.39
C ILE A 71 -3.19 -9.08 4.45
N GLY A 72 -2.07 -9.15 3.73
CA GLY A 72 -1.24 -10.34 3.61
C GLY A 72 0.13 -10.20 4.26
N PHE A 73 0.56 -11.25 4.94
CA PHE A 73 1.88 -11.37 5.55
C PHE A 73 2.51 -12.72 5.19
N ARG A 74 3.80 -12.90 5.43
CA ARG A 74 4.47 -14.20 5.28
C ARG A 74 4.03 -15.20 6.36
N GLY A 75 3.88 -14.73 7.59
CA GLY A 75 3.46 -15.49 8.76
C GLY A 75 3.00 -14.54 9.87
N ILE A 76 2.46 -15.09 10.94
CA ILE A 76 1.91 -14.33 12.07
C ILE A 76 2.95 -13.41 12.72
N GLU A 77 4.22 -13.78 12.72
CA GLU A 77 5.32 -13.00 13.30
C GLU A 77 5.59 -11.68 12.56
N TYR A 78 5.11 -11.57 11.31
CA TYR A 78 5.18 -10.34 10.50
C TYR A 78 3.91 -9.50 10.57
N ALA A 79 2.85 -10.03 11.20
CA ALA A 79 1.57 -9.33 11.29
C ALA A 79 1.68 -8.07 12.15
N CYS A 80 1.32 -6.94 11.57
CA CYS A 80 1.38 -5.65 12.27
C CYS A 80 0.21 -4.75 11.87
N LEU A 81 -0.10 -3.78 12.71
CA LEU A 81 -1.13 -2.75 12.51
C LEU A 81 -2.56 -3.29 12.26
N THR A 82 -2.84 -4.58 12.43
CA THR A 82 -4.15 -5.19 12.16
C THR A 82 -5.28 -4.48 12.89
N LYS A 83 -5.06 -4.06 14.15
CA LYS A 83 -6.06 -3.33 14.94
C LYS A 83 -6.50 -2.00 14.34
N ARG A 84 -5.67 -1.35 13.50
CA ARG A 84 -6.05 -0.11 12.81
C ARG A 84 -7.09 -0.41 11.73
N PHE A 85 -6.85 -1.44 10.93
CA PHE A 85 -7.78 -1.89 9.90
C PHE A 85 -9.09 -2.42 10.48
N GLU A 86 -9.04 -3.18 11.59
CA GLU A 86 -10.23 -3.67 12.31
C GLU A 86 -11.12 -2.53 12.82
N ARG A 87 -10.52 -1.43 13.30
CA ARG A 87 -11.27 -0.25 13.76
C ARG A 87 -11.91 0.53 12.61
N ALA A 88 -11.29 0.52 11.44
CA ALA A 88 -11.79 1.25 10.27
C ALA A 88 -12.85 0.48 9.47
N GLY A 89 -12.97 -0.83 9.65
CA GLY A 89 -13.95 -1.65 8.95
C GLY A 89 -13.67 -3.14 8.97
N LYS A 90 -14.16 -3.87 7.96
CA LYS A 90 -13.94 -5.32 7.83
C LYS A 90 -12.46 -5.59 7.52
N LEU A 91 -11.83 -6.45 8.31
CA LEU A 91 -10.47 -6.93 8.06
C LEU A 91 -10.47 -8.43 7.75
N ILE A 92 -9.76 -8.81 6.70
CA ILE A 92 -9.47 -10.18 6.32
C ILE A 92 -7.96 -10.31 6.22
N VAL A 93 -7.36 -11.12 7.09
CA VAL A 93 -5.92 -11.39 7.12
C VAL A 93 -5.62 -12.69 6.39
N SER A 94 -4.51 -12.70 5.65
CA SER A 94 -3.94 -13.89 5.04
C SER A 94 -2.46 -14.03 5.41
N THR A 95 -1.99 -15.27 5.51
CA THR A 95 -0.57 -15.56 5.67
C THR A 95 -0.16 -16.66 4.70
N ASP A 96 1.05 -16.55 4.14
CA ASP A 96 1.56 -17.53 3.16
C ASP A 96 1.65 -18.93 3.78
N ASP A 97 2.06 -19.02 5.05
CA ASP A 97 2.20 -20.26 5.81
C ASP A 97 0.88 -20.77 6.43
N GLY A 98 -0.17 -19.94 6.49
CA GLY A 98 -1.44 -20.26 7.12
C GLY A 98 -1.45 -20.14 8.64
N SER A 99 -0.43 -19.49 9.24
CA SER A 99 -0.33 -19.32 10.69
C SER A 99 -1.35 -18.33 11.26
N MET A 100 -1.95 -17.45 10.41
CA MET A 100 -3.00 -16.52 10.80
C MET A 100 -3.97 -16.28 9.62
N GLY A 101 -5.26 -16.37 9.88
CA GLY A 101 -6.31 -16.08 8.91
C GLY A 101 -6.36 -17.06 7.73
N PHE A 102 -6.52 -16.54 6.51
CA PHE A 102 -6.57 -17.34 5.29
C PHE A 102 -5.16 -17.77 4.89
N LYS A 103 -4.99 -19.05 4.52
CA LYS A 103 -3.72 -19.54 3.96
C LYS A 103 -3.62 -19.10 2.49
N GLY A 104 -2.73 -18.16 2.22
CA GLY A 104 -2.54 -17.57 0.89
C GLY A 104 -2.14 -16.09 1.00
N ASN A 105 -2.46 -15.31 -0.02
CA ASN A 105 -2.08 -13.90 -0.08
C ASN A 105 -3.29 -12.94 -0.20
N ALA A 106 -3.05 -11.66 0.02
CA ALA A 106 -4.08 -10.62 0.04
C ALA A 106 -4.88 -10.54 -1.28
N VAL A 107 -4.22 -10.74 -2.43
CA VAL A 107 -4.90 -10.69 -3.75
C VAL A 107 -5.85 -11.86 -3.90
N GLN A 108 -5.44 -13.08 -3.53
CA GLN A 108 -6.32 -14.26 -3.56
C GLN A 108 -7.54 -14.07 -2.68
N THR A 109 -7.34 -13.55 -1.47
CA THR A 109 -8.43 -13.30 -0.51
C THR A 109 -9.39 -12.24 -1.03
N PHE A 110 -8.87 -11.15 -1.63
CA PHE A 110 -9.69 -10.13 -2.29
C PHE A 110 -10.53 -10.75 -3.42
N LEU A 111 -9.89 -11.53 -4.30
CA LEU A 111 -10.56 -12.11 -5.46
C LEU A 111 -11.62 -13.18 -5.10
N SER A 112 -11.49 -13.81 -3.95
CA SER A 112 -12.48 -14.76 -3.44
C SER A 112 -13.71 -14.09 -2.82
N ASP A 113 -13.58 -12.83 -2.36
CA ASP A 113 -14.62 -12.02 -1.72
C ASP A 113 -15.17 -10.93 -2.67
N TYR A 114 -14.60 -10.79 -3.89
CA TYR A 114 -15.02 -9.78 -4.85
C TYR A 114 -16.35 -10.14 -5.50
N GLU A 115 -17.27 -9.18 -5.47
CA GLU A 115 -18.53 -9.16 -6.21
C GLU A 115 -18.61 -7.87 -7.03
N GLU A 116 -19.32 -7.89 -8.15
CA GLU A 116 -19.54 -6.71 -8.99
C GLU A 116 -20.24 -5.60 -8.17
N ASP A 117 -19.85 -4.35 -8.40
CA ASP A 117 -20.35 -3.15 -7.69
C ASP A 117 -20.17 -3.17 -6.15
N LYS A 118 -19.38 -4.09 -5.63
CA LYS A 118 -19.09 -4.14 -4.18
C LYS A 118 -18.25 -2.97 -3.71
N PHE A 119 -17.34 -2.48 -4.55
CA PHE A 119 -16.39 -1.41 -4.22
C PHE A 119 -16.39 -0.31 -5.27
N ASP A 120 -16.31 0.95 -4.82
CA ASP A 120 -16.18 2.12 -5.66
C ASP A 120 -14.71 2.38 -6.03
N LEU A 121 -13.78 1.94 -5.18
CA LEU A 121 -12.34 2.14 -5.33
C LEU A 121 -11.56 0.99 -4.70
N ILE A 122 -10.44 0.64 -5.32
CA ILE A 122 -9.42 -0.25 -4.76
C ILE A 122 -8.18 0.60 -4.49
N ILE A 123 -7.62 0.50 -3.30
CA ILE A 123 -6.29 1.05 -2.97
C ILE A 123 -5.35 -0.07 -2.58
N SER A 124 -4.11 -0.03 -3.08
CA SER A 124 -3.16 -1.11 -2.81
C SER A 124 -1.74 -0.60 -2.61
N CYS A 125 -1.02 -1.26 -1.72
CA CYS A 125 0.42 -1.07 -1.51
C CYS A 125 1.04 -2.38 -1.03
N GLY A 126 2.20 -2.73 -1.59
CA GLY A 126 2.90 -3.94 -1.23
C GLY A 126 4.02 -4.31 -2.20
N PRO A 127 4.59 -5.52 -2.09
CA PRO A 127 5.66 -5.95 -2.96
C PRO A 127 5.27 -5.89 -4.45
N PRO A 128 6.21 -5.58 -5.36
CA PRO A 128 5.92 -5.49 -6.80
C PRO A 128 5.25 -6.75 -7.38
N VAL A 129 5.62 -7.93 -6.87
CA VAL A 129 5.00 -9.21 -7.29
C VAL A 129 3.50 -9.24 -6.94
N MET A 130 3.09 -8.70 -5.80
CA MET A 130 1.69 -8.61 -5.39
C MET A 130 0.93 -7.63 -6.29
N LEU A 131 1.50 -6.46 -6.55
CA LEU A 131 0.87 -5.44 -7.41
C LEU A 131 0.72 -5.94 -8.86
N ARG A 132 1.72 -6.66 -9.40
CA ARG A 132 1.63 -7.35 -10.70
C ARG A 132 0.50 -8.37 -10.74
N ALA A 133 0.41 -9.20 -9.71
CA ALA A 133 -0.65 -10.20 -9.61
C ALA A 133 -2.04 -9.54 -9.54
N LEU A 134 -2.17 -8.45 -8.78
CA LEU A 134 -3.41 -7.68 -8.72
C LEU A 134 -3.76 -7.09 -10.10
N LYS A 135 -2.82 -6.41 -10.77
CA LYS A 135 -3.01 -5.83 -12.11
C LYS A 135 -3.49 -6.88 -13.12
N THR A 136 -2.82 -8.04 -13.13
CA THR A 136 -3.18 -9.15 -14.02
C THR A 136 -4.59 -9.67 -13.72
N ALA A 137 -4.91 -9.90 -12.44
CA ALA A 137 -6.20 -10.42 -12.03
C ALA A 137 -7.36 -9.45 -12.34
N LEU A 138 -7.17 -8.14 -12.11
CA LEU A 138 -8.17 -7.12 -12.49
C LEU A 138 -8.46 -7.14 -13.98
N LYS A 139 -7.41 -7.26 -14.81
CA LYS A 139 -7.54 -7.33 -16.27
C LYS A 139 -8.25 -8.62 -16.73
N GLU A 140 -7.80 -9.78 -16.24
CA GLU A 140 -8.33 -11.09 -16.64
C GLU A 140 -9.79 -11.28 -16.24
N ARG A 141 -10.15 -10.82 -15.03
CA ARG A 141 -11.53 -10.89 -14.53
C ARG A 141 -12.41 -9.73 -14.99
N LYS A 142 -11.84 -8.80 -15.78
CA LYS A 142 -12.54 -7.59 -16.28
C LYS A 142 -13.19 -6.78 -15.17
N ILE A 143 -12.49 -6.64 -14.03
CA ILE A 143 -12.96 -5.85 -12.89
C ILE A 143 -12.85 -4.37 -13.26
N PRO A 144 -13.95 -3.62 -13.37
CA PRO A 144 -13.96 -2.24 -13.84
C PRO A 144 -13.59 -1.24 -12.73
N THR A 145 -13.56 -1.67 -11.47
CA THR A 145 -13.30 -0.81 -10.31
C THR A 145 -11.94 -0.12 -10.44
N ARG A 146 -11.94 1.20 -10.31
CA ARG A 146 -10.71 2.02 -10.27
C ARG A 146 -9.75 1.49 -9.22
N CYS A 147 -8.47 1.40 -9.54
CA CYS A 147 -7.45 0.87 -8.63
C CYS A 147 -6.23 1.78 -8.57
N LEU A 148 -5.97 2.35 -7.39
CA LEU A 148 -4.78 3.14 -7.07
C LEU A 148 -3.74 2.26 -6.38
N VAL A 149 -2.48 2.40 -6.81
CA VAL A 149 -1.34 1.68 -6.21
C VAL A 149 -0.29 2.66 -5.73
N SER A 150 0.25 2.42 -4.54
CA SER A 150 1.42 3.14 -4.05
C SER A 150 2.67 2.35 -4.38
N LEU A 151 3.61 2.98 -5.09
CA LEU A 151 4.88 2.40 -5.47
C LEU A 151 5.97 2.80 -4.48
N GLU A 152 6.95 1.90 -4.33
CA GLU A 152 8.16 2.12 -3.55
C GLU A 152 9.37 2.00 -4.48
N GLU A 153 10.20 3.07 -4.50
CA GLU A 153 11.44 3.10 -5.25
C GLU A 153 12.58 3.65 -4.40
N ARG A 154 13.81 3.38 -4.83
CA ARG A 154 14.98 3.95 -4.16
C ARG A 154 14.93 5.47 -4.20
N MET A 155 15.03 6.11 -3.03
CA MET A 155 14.90 7.55 -2.91
C MET A 155 16.26 8.21 -2.75
N GLY A 156 16.56 9.18 -3.65
CA GLY A 156 17.74 10.03 -3.52
C GLY A 156 17.38 11.39 -2.92
N CYS A 157 16.86 12.32 -3.75
CA CYS A 157 16.58 13.68 -3.31
C CYS A 157 15.18 13.90 -2.68
N GLY A 158 14.19 13.06 -2.98
CA GLY A 158 12.81 13.23 -2.52
C GLY A 158 12.00 14.33 -3.23
N ILE A 159 12.63 15.19 -4.05
CA ILE A 159 12.01 16.38 -4.67
C ILE A 159 11.92 16.32 -6.19
N GLY A 160 12.25 15.17 -6.79
CA GLY A 160 12.16 14.96 -8.24
C GLY A 160 13.34 15.48 -9.07
N ALA A 161 14.47 15.84 -8.47
CA ALA A 161 15.62 16.42 -9.16
C ALA A 161 16.65 15.38 -9.63
N CYS A 162 16.90 14.30 -8.86
CA CYS A 162 18.00 13.36 -9.12
C CYS A 162 17.64 12.19 -10.05
N LEU A 163 16.38 11.97 -10.36
CA LEU A 163 15.85 10.89 -11.21
C LEU A 163 16.18 9.45 -10.75
N VAL A 164 16.51 9.26 -9.47
CA VAL A 164 16.83 7.93 -8.91
C VAL A 164 15.56 7.07 -8.76
N CYS A 165 14.43 7.69 -8.37
CA CYS A 165 13.16 7.01 -8.10
C CYS A 165 12.24 6.95 -9.35
N VAL A 166 12.81 6.75 -10.52
CA VAL A 166 12.05 6.70 -11.78
C VAL A 166 11.38 5.34 -11.93
N CYS A 167 10.06 5.36 -12.18
CA CYS A 167 9.28 4.21 -12.65
C CYS A 167 8.79 4.44 -14.09
N LYS A 168 8.53 3.35 -14.80
CA LYS A 168 8.01 3.40 -16.17
C LYS A 168 6.48 3.47 -16.16
N LYS A 169 5.94 4.30 -17.06
CA LYS A 169 4.52 4.34 -17.37
C LYS A 169 4.20 3.52 -18.63
N THR A 170 2.98 3.04 -18.72
CA THR A 170 2.49 2.25 -19.86
C THR A 170 2.41 3.04 -21.18
N ASP A 171 2.43 4.37 -21.13
CA ASP A 171 2.49 5.28 -22.28
C ASP A 171 3.91 5.49 -22.82
N GLY A 172 4.92 4.81 -22.26
CA GLY A 172 6.33 4.91 -22.62
C GLY A 172 7.10 6.04 -21.95
N HIS A 173 6.44 6.89 -21.17
CA HIS A 173 7.09 7.93 -20.39
C HIS A 173 7.59 7.39 -19.03
N ASN A 174 8.39 8.20 -18.35
CA ASN A 174 8.86 7.94 -17.01
C ASN A 174 8.19 8.87 -16.01
N ALA A 175 7.93 8.38 -14.80
CA ALA A 175 7.46 9.17 -13.67
C ALA A 175 8.43 9.04 -12.48
N ARG A 176 8.51 10.07 -11.66
CA ARG A 176 9.34 10.11 -10.44
C ARG A 176 8.45 9.80 -9.25
N VAL A 177 8.67 8.67 -8.60
CA VAL A 177 7.85 8.24 -7.47
C VAL A 177 7.78 9.29 -6.36
N CYS A 178 8.87 10.02 -6.10
CA CYS A 178 8.91 11.04 -5.05
C CYS A 178 8.13 12.33 -5.35
N LYS A 179 7.80 12.62 -6.62
CA LYS A 179 7.16 13.87 -7.02
C LYS A 179 5.85 13.66 -7.77
N ASP A 180 5.87 12.75 -8.76
CA ASP A 180 4.72 12.46 -9.61
C ASP A 180 3.79 11.40 -8.98
N GLY A 181 4.36 10.55 -8.06
CA GLY A 181 3.70 9.58 -7.21
C GLY A 181 3.80 9.95 -5.73
N PRO A 182 3.86 8.98 -4.81
CA PRO A 182 4.00 7.52 -5.02
C PRO A 182 2.74 6.80 -5.49
N VAL A 183 1.58 7.46 -5.47
CA VAL A 183 0.30 6.85 -5.85
C VAL A 183 0.01 7.10 -7.33
N PHE A 184 -0.35 6.02 -8.03
CA PHE A 184 -0.68 6.00 -9.46
C PHE A 184 -1.90 5.12 -9.71
N GLU A 185 -2.58 5.34 -10.84
CA GLU A 185 -3.51 4.37 -11.38
C GLU A 185 -2.75 3.08 -11.75
N ILE A 186 -3.27 1.91 -11.36
CA ILE A 186 -2.60 0.62 -11.63
C ILE A 186 -2.40 0.38 -13.13
N GLY A 187 -3.29 0.92 -13.96
CA GLY A 187 -3.23 0.85 -15.42
C GLY A 187 -2.10 1.69 -16.02
N GLU A 188 -1.67 2.76 -15.36
CA GLU A 188 -0.71 3.72 -15.90
C GLU A 188 0.76 3.33 -15.71
N VAL A 189 1.08 2.41 -14.82
CA VAL A 189 2.46 2.06 -14.46
C VAL A 189 2.81 0.65 -14.89
N GLU A 190 4.05 0.45 -15.34
CA GLU A 190 4.64 -0.88 -15.50
C GLU A 190 5.06 -1.41 -14.13
N LEU A 191 4.63 -2.61 -13.79
CA LEU A 191 4.85 -3.26 -12.49
C LEU A 191 5.75 -4.48 -12.62
#